data_8fc6831fc1bdb329623d4b9bc47fe3a5
#
_entry.id   8fc6831fc1bdb329623d4b9bc47fe3a5
#
_cell.length_a   1.000
_cell.length_b   1.000
_cell.length_c   1.000
_cell.angle_alpha   90.00
_cell.angle_beta   90.00
_cell.angle_gamma   90.00
#
_symmetry.space_group_name_H-M   'P 1'
#
loop_
_entity.id
_entity.type
_entity.pdbx_description
1 polymer ?
#
loop_
_entity_poly.entity_id
_entity_poly.type
_entity_poly.pdbx_seq_one_letter_code
_entity_poly.pdbx_strand_id
1 'polypeptide(L)'
;MAYRKKNIMFGIKEAGILKNRKEIAKRAEEYLELVGLADSADKYPHELSGGMQQRVALARAFAMDTDILLMDEPFGAIDPQKRVELQELSIELCKKRGEKKTVVFITHDIDEALVLADKVYFMEPHKIRTEVNVGLPADTPREELIRLNRYDQLRHELLDLFTEVKVRTA
;
A
#
# COMPACT_ATOMS: atom_id res chain seq x y z
N MET A 1 -22.16 5.71 16.45
CA MET A 1 -20.97 4.85 16.21
C MET A 1 -20.31 5.32 14.93
N ALA A 2 -19.08 5.68 15.03
CA ALA A 2 -18.25 6.32 14.03
C ALA A 2 -18.18 5.59 12.69
N TYR A 3 -18.29 6.31 11.58
CA TYR A 3 -18.25 5.75 10.23
C TYR A 3 -16.92 5.03 9.93
N ARG A 4 -15.79 5.61 10.32
CA ARG A 4 -14.47 5.04 10.09
C ARG A 4 -14.28 3.71 10.79
N LYS A 5 -14.58 3.67 12.09
CA LYS A 5 -14.55 2.44 12.87
C LYS A 5 -15.48 1.38 12.30
N LYS A 6 -16.71 1.76 11.89
CA LYS A 6 -17.66 0.84 11.24
C LYS A 6 -17.12 0.29 9.92
N ASN A 7 -16.43 1.11 9.13
CA ASN A 7 -15.87 0.71 7.84
C ASN A 7 -14.78 -0.36 8.02
N ILE A 8 -13.88 -0.15 8.98
CA ILE A 8 -12.84 -1.13 9.32
C ILE A 8 -13.47 -2.39 9.94
N MET A 9 -14.38 -2.22 10.90
CA MET A 9 -15.10 -3.35 11.51
C MET A 9 -15.86 -4.20 10.48
N PHE A 10 -16.43 -3.56 9.46
CA PHE A 10 -17.09 -4.27 8.37
C PHE A 10 -16.09 -5.16 7.62
N GLY A 11 -14.93 -4.62 7.23
CA GLY A 11 -13.87 -5.41 6.57
C GLY A 11 -13.44 -6.62 7.41
N ILE A 12 -13.14 -6.42 8.69
CA ILE A 12 -12.73 -7.50 9.60
C ILE A 12 -13.81 -8.58 9.71
N LYS A 13 -15.08 -8.17 9.79
CA LYS A 13 -16.22 -9.10 9.89
C LYS A 13 -16.36 -9.92 8.61
N GLU A 14 -16.30 -9.29 7.44
CA GLU A 14 -16.42 -9.97 6.14
C GLU A 14 -15.24 -10.93 5.87
N ALA A 15 -14.04 -10.61 6.36
CA ALA A 15 -12.90 -11.52 6.30
C ALA A 15 -13.08 -12.79 7.17
N GLY A 16 -14.03 -12.78 8.11
CA GLY A 16 -14.41 -13.96 8.91
C GLY A 16 -13.39 -14.40 9.95
N ILE A 17 -12.32 -13.63 10.17
CA ILE A 17 -11.21 -13.99 11.06
C ILE A 17 -11.61 -13.85 12.53
N LEU A 18 -12.39 -12.83 12.86
CA LEU A 18 -12.90 -12.59 14.21
C LEU A 18 -14.43 -12.68 14.22
N LYS A 19 -14.98 -13.41 15.20
CA LYS A 19 -16.43 -13.56 15.37
C LYS A 19 -16.98 -12.68 16.50
N ASN A 20 -16.15 -12.33 17.47
CA ASN A 20 -16.55 -11.54 18.63
C ASN A 20 -16.56 -10.06 18.30
N ARG A 21 -17.71 -9.40 18.46
CA ARG A 21 -17.88 -7.97 18.19
C ARG A 21 -16.93 -7.07 18.99
N LYS A 22 -16.56 -7.46 20.21
CA LYS A 22 -15.63 -6.70 21.05
C LYS A 22 -14.20 -6.77 20.48
N GLU A 23 -13.77 -7.95 20.03
CA GLU A 23 -12.46 -8.15 19.40
C GLU A 23 -12.35 -7.41 18.06
N ILE A 24 -13.42 -7.47 17.23
CA ILE A 24 -13.51 -6.72 15.98
C ILE A 24 -13.38 -5.21 16.25
N ALA A 25 -14.08 -4.71 17.29
CA ALA A 25 -14.04 -3.30 17.65
C ALA A 25 -12.67 -2.87 18.15
N LYS A 26 -12.02 -3.70 18.98
CA LYS A 26 -10.66 -3.46 19.49
C LYS A 26 -9.65 -3.41 18.33
N ARG A 27 -9.70 -4.39 17.44
CA ARG A 27 -8.82 -4.42 16.26
C ARG A 27 -9.03 -3.21 15.35
N ALA A 28 -10.26 -2.77 15.14
CA ALA A 28 -10.54 -1.58 14.34
C ALA A 28 -9.98 -0.30 15.00
N GLU A 29 -10.00 -0.20 16.32
CA GLU A 29 -9.37 0.90 17.08
C GLU A 29 -7.85 0.88 16.91
N GLU A 30 -7.20 -0.28 17.09
CA GLU A 30 -5.77 -0.46 16.90
C GLU A 30 -5.30 0.01 15.51
N TYR A 31 -6.06 -0.33 14.45
CA TYR A 31 -5.73 0.11 13.11
C TYR A 31 -6.02 1.59 12.85
N LEU A 32 -7.02 2.18 13.52
CA LEU A 32 -7.23 3.64 13.48
C LEU A 32 -6.09 4.41 14.16
N GLU A 33 -5.56 3.89 15.26
CA GLU A 33 -4.37 4.44 15.93
C GLU A 33 -3.15 4.37 15.03
N LEU A 34 -2.88 3.20 14.40
CA LEU A 34 -1.77 2.98 13.49
C LEU A 34 -1.74 3.96 12.31
N VAL A 35 -2.91 4.33 11.80
CA VAL A 35 -3.01 5.30 10.69
C VAL A 35 -3.17 6.75 11.15
N GLY A 36 -3.02 7.03 12.46
CA GLY A 36 -3.09 8.37 13.04
C GLY A 36 -4.49 9.00 13.00
N LEU A 37 -5.54 8.19 13.10
CA LEU A 37 -6.94 8.63 13.03
C LEU A 37 -7.78 8.31 14.27
N ALA A 38 -7.16 7.99 15.39
CA ALA A 38 -7.85 7.65 16.64
C ALA A 38 -8.81 8.76 17.09
N ASP A 39 -8.35 10.00 17.14
CA ASP A 39 -9.13 11.17 17.61
C ASP A 39 -10.28 11.56 16.68
N SER A 40 -10.29 10.99 15.49
CA SER A 40 -11.25 11.33 14.45
C SER A 40 -12.22 10.20 14.15
N ALA A 41 -12.29 9.20 15.02
CA ALA A 41 -13.07 7.98 14.81
C ALA A 41 -14.55 8.21 14.49
N ASP A 42 -15.13 9.36 14.88
CA ASP A 42 -16.55 9.67 14.77
C ASP A 42 -16.97 10.49 13.55
N LYS A 43 -16.04 10.92 12.71
CA LYS A 43 -16.36 11.74 11.53
C LYS A 43 -16.97 10.93 10.37
N TYR A 44 -17.84 11.58 9.61
CA TYR A 44 -18.44 11.03 8.39
C TYR A 44 -17.49 11.15 7.18
N PRO A 45 -17.74 10.39 6.08
CA PRO A 45 -16.86 10.41 4.90
C PRO A 45 -16.65 11.78 4.28
N HIS A 46 -17.72 12.59 4.21
CA HIS A 46 -17.69 13.94 3.64
C HIS A 46 -16.92 14.96 4.48
N GLU A 47 -16.63 14.63 5.73
CA GLU A 47 -15.81 15.44 6.64
C GLU A 47 -14.32 15.07 6.56
N LEU A 48 -13.96 14.08 5.71
CA LEU A 48 -12.60 13.58 5.57
C LEU A 48 -11.91 14.20 4.37
N SER A 49 -10.66 14.62 4.55
CA SER A 49 -9.79 14.87 3.40
C SER A 49 -9.52 13.57 2.63
N GLY A 50 -9.18 13.67 1.34
CA GLY A 50 -8.83 12.50 0.53
C GLY A 50 -7.77 11.60 1.16
N GLY A 51 -6.71 12.19 1.74
CA GLY A 51 -5.67 11.44 2.45
C GLY A 51 -6.19 10.71 3.69
N MET A 52 -7.15 11.30 4.44
CA MET A 52 -7.79 10.62 5.58
C MET A 52 -8.66 9.44 5.11
N GLN A 53 -9.37 9.60 4.00
CA GLN A 53 -10.15 8.49 3.41
C GLN A 53 -9.24 7.34 3.00
N GLN A 54 -8.10 7.65 2.40
CA GLN A 54 -7.11 6.65 2.00
C GLN A 54 -6.48 5.93 3.20
N ARG A 55 -6.14 6.66 4.28
CA ARG A 55 -5.68 6.04 5.53
C ARG A 55 -6.71 5.07 6.12
N VAL A 56 -8.00 5.39 6.06
CA VAL A 56 -9.08 4.46 6.49
C VAL A 56 -9.15 3.25 5.57
N ALA A 57 -9.00 3.42 4.26
CA ALA A 57 -9.00 2.32 3.30
C ALA A 57 -7.83 1.36 3.54
N LEU A 58 -6.62 1.88 3.76
CA LEU A 58 -5.44 1.11 4.15
C LEU A 58 -5.67 0.38 5.48
N ALA A 59 -6.11 1.10 6.53
CA ALA A 59 -6.42 0.50 7.82
C ALA A 59 -7.41 -0.67 7.70
N ARG A 60 -8.46 -0.51 6.89
CA ARG A 60 -9.41 -1.58 6.62
C ARG A 60 -8.77 -2.78 5.92
N ALA A 61 -8.00 -2.53 4.86
CA ALA A 61 -7.35 -3.58 4.08
C ALA A 61 -6.39 -4.42 4.93
N PHE A 62 -5.55 -3.76 5.72
CA PHE A 62 -4.61 -4.44 6.61
C PHE A 62 -5.27 -5.09 7.83
N ALA A 63 -6.36 -4.51 8.36
CA ALA A 63 -7.11 -5.08 9.48
C ALA A 63 -7.83 -6.39 9.13
N MET A 64 -8.13 -6.64 7.85
CA MET A 64 -8.76 -7.87 7.36
C MET A 64 -7.88 -9.11 7.48
N ASP A 65 -6.58 -8.95 7.66
CA ASP A 65 -5.61 -10.02 7.92
C ASP A 65 -5.57 -11.17 6.92
N THR A 66 -5.85 -10.89 5.70
CA THR A 66 -5.79 -11.86 4.61
C THR A 66 -4.34 -12.21 4.26
N ASP A 67 -4.07 -13.45 3.86
CA ASP A 67 -2.73 -13.89 3.44
C ASP A 67 -2.25 -13.13 2.19
N ILE A 68 -3.18 -12.78 1.31
CA ILE A 68 -2.92 -12.01 0.09
C ILE A 68 -3.71 -10.71 0.15
N LEU A 69 -3.04 -9.59 -0.07
CA LEU A 69 -3.63 -8.26 -0.19
C LEU A 69 -3.40 -7.72 -1.59
N LEU A 70 -4.48 -7.36 -2.27
CA LEU A 70 -4.43 -6.76 -3.60
C LEU A 70 -4.71 -5.26 -3.49
N MET A 71 -3.82 -4.45 -4.05
CA MET A 71 -3.94 -3.00 -4.13
C MET A 71 -3.79 -2.52 -5.58
N ASP A 72 -4.79 -1.82 -6.06
CA ASP A 72 -4.82 -1.26 -7.41
C ASP A 72 -4.71 0.26 -7.32
N GLU A 73 -3.59 0.81 -7.78
CA GLU A 73 -3.24 2.24 -7.75
C GLU A 73 -3.56 2.95 -6.42
N PRO A 74 -3.15 2.41 -5.26
CA PRO A 74 -3.61 2.90 -3.96
C PRO A 74 -3.16 4.33 -3.63
N PHE A 75 -2.21 4.91 -4.39
CA PHE A 75 -1.70 6.27 -4.16
C PHE A 75 -1.91 7.20 -5.36
N GLY A 76 -2.59 6.76 -6.41
CA GLY A 76 -2.68 7.49 -7.69
C GLY A 76 -3.36 8.87 -7.60
N ALA A 77 -4.34 9.05 -6.72
CA ALA A 77 -5.14 10.27 -6.60
C ALA A 77 -4.71 11.20 -5.44
N ILE A 78 -3.46 11.10 -4.97
CA ILE A 78 -2.98 11.78 -3.77
C ILE A 78 -1.86 12.75 -4.12
N ASP A 79 -1.83 13.89 -3.41
CA ASP A 79 -0.73 14.84 -3.57
C ASP A 79 0.64 14.19 -3.19
N PRO A 80 1.75 14.63 -3.81
CA PRO A 80 3.05 13.96 -3.67
C PRO A 80 3.54 13.83 -2.23
N GLN A 81 3.30 14.82 -1.38
CA GLN A 81 3.74 14.80 0.02
C GLN A 81 3.02 13.72 0.83
N LYS A 82 1.69 13.68 0.72
CA LYS A 82 0.86 12.66 1.39
C LYS A 82 1.05 11.27 0.81
N ARG A 83 1.44 11.17 -0.47
CA ARG A 83 1.77 9.90 -1.10
C ARG A 83 2.94 9.22 -0.40
N VAL A 84 4.04 9.95 -0.16
CA VAL A 84 5.20 9.43 0.57
C VAL A 84 4.81 8.93 1.96
N GLU A 85 4.07 9.73 2.73
CA GLU A 85 3.58 9.33 4.06
C GLU A 85 2.75 8.04 4.03
N LEU A 86 1.91 7.85 3.01
CA LEU A 86 1.07 6.66 2.89
C LEU A 86 1.86 5.42 2.44
N GLN A 87 2.87 5.60 1.62
CA GLN A 87 3.80 4.54 1.24
C GLN A 87 4.59 4.04 2.46
N GLU A 88 5.16 4.95 3.25
CA GLU A 88 5.85 4.62 4.50
C GLU A 88 4.93 3.92 5.50
N LEU A 89 3.71 4.43 5.68
CA LEU A 89 2.70 3.80 6.51
C LEU A 89 2.37 2.37 6.04
N SER A 90 2.28 2.15 4.72
CA SER A 90 2.01 0.82 4.16
C SER A 90 3.15 -0.15 4.47
N ILE A 91 4.41 0.28 4.37
CA ILE A 91 5.58 -0.50 4.76
C ILE A 91 5.51 -0.85 6.25
N GLU A 92 5.20 0.13 7.11
CA GLU A 92 5.05 -0.11 8.56
C GLU A 92 3.97 -1.14 8.87
N LEU A 93 2.81 -1.02 8.22
CA LEU A 93 1.70 -1.96 8.40
C LEU A 93 2.06 -3.38 7.95
N CYS A 94 2.87 -3.53 6.90
CA CYS A 94 3.41 -4.83 6.48
C CYS A 94 4.37 -5.41 7.52
N LYS A 95 5.29 -4.59 8.07
CA LYS A 95 6.31 -5.03 9.02
C LYS A 95 5.74 -5.41 10.38
N LYS A 96 4.75 -4.69 10.89
CA LYS A 96 4.19 -4.87 12.26
C LYS A 96 3.61 -6.23 12.55
N ARG A 97 3.30 -7.02 11.55
CA ARG A 97 2.63 -8.32 11.75
C ARG A 97 3.53 -9.51 11.98
N GLY A 98 4.83 -9.38 11.82
CA GLY A 98 5.77 -10.50 12.00
C GLY A 98 5.55 -11.70 11.07
N GLU A 99 4.41 -11.76 10.38
CA GLU A 99 4.07 -12.78 9.40
C GLU A 99 4.23 -12.21 7.98
N LYS A 100 4.87 -12.97 7.11
CA LYS A 100 5.04 -12.58 5.71
C LYS A 100 3.69 -12.62 5.00
N LYS A 101 3.09 -11.45 4.78
CA LYS A 101 1.93 -11.31 3.90
C LYS A 101 2.39 -11.08 2.48
N THR A 102 1.67 -11.65 1.53
CA THR A 102 1.85 -11.32 0.13
C THR A 102 1.02 -10.08 -0.20
N VAL A 103 1.68 -9.02 -0.63
CA VAL A 103 1.00 -7.83 -1.14
C VAL A 103 1.25 -7.76 -2.63
N VAL A 104 0.18 -7.76 -3.41
CA VAL A 104 0.21 -7.51 -4.85
C VAL A 104 -0.26 -6.08 -5.07
N PHE A 105 0.58 -5.31 -5.69
CA PHE A 105 0.46 -3.88 -5.79
C PHE A 105 0.55 -3.48 -7.28
N ILE A 106 -0.48 -2.83 -7.80
CA ILE A 106 -0.50 -2.36 -9.18
C ILE A 106 -0.25 -0.86 -9.15
N THR A 107 0.75 -0.42 -9.91
CA THR A 107 1.09 0.99 -10.09
C THR A 107 1.68 1.23 -11.47
N HIS A 108 1.58 2.45 -11.96
CA HIS A 108 2.31 2.94 -13.13
C HIS A 108 3.52 3.81 -12.72
N ASP A 109 3.79 3.95 -11.45
CA ASP A 109 4.90 4.73 -10.90
C ASP A 109 6.08 3.80 -10.55
N ILE A 110 7.20 3.97 -11.26
CA ILE A 110 8.41 3.16 -11.08
C ILE A 110 9.00 3.36 -9.69
N ASP A 111 9.01 4.59 -9.21
CA ASP A 111 9.60 4.92 -7.92
C ASP A 111 8.77 4.31 -6.76
N GLU A 112 7.44 4.21 -6.91
CA GLU A 112 6.59 3.45 -6.00
C GLU A 112 6.93 1.96 -6.01
N ALA A 113 7.04 1.36 -7.19
CA ALA A 113 7.35 -0.06 -7.31
C ALA A 113 8.70 -0.40 -6.66
N LEU A 114 9.73 0.41 -6.88
CA LEU A 114 11.06 0.18 -6.33
C LEU A 114 11.15 0.36 -4.81
N VAL A 115 10.35 1.26 -4.25
CA VAL A 115 10.36 1.53 -2.80
C VAL A 115 9.57 0.49 -2.01
N LEU A 116 8.52 -0.09 -2.61
CA LEU A 116 7.55 -0.92 -1.90
C LEU A 116 7.72 -2.42 -2.13
N ALA A 117 8.31 -2.84 -3.27
CA ALA A 117 8.27 -4.23 -3.69
C ALA A 117 9.60 -4.95 -3.51
N ASP A 118 9.54 -6.24 -3.20
CA ASP A 118 10.67 -7.17 -3.30
C ASP A 118 10.91 -7.56 -4.77
N LYS A 119 9.83 -7.65 -5.57
CA LYS A 119 9.83 -8.03 -6.97
C LYS A 119 8.89 -7.15 -7.78
N VAL A 120 9.31 -6.75 -8.96
CA VAL A 120 8.49 -6.02 -9.93
C VAL A 120 8.22 -6.90 -11.13
N TYR A 121 6.93 -7.02 -11.47
CA TYR A 121 6.49 -7.69 -12.70
C TYR A 121 6.05 -6.63 -13.71
N PHE A 122 6.83 -6.47 -14.78
CA PHE A 122 6.47 -5.56 -15.84
C PHE A 122 5.45 -6.22 -16.78
N MET A 123 4.27 -5.60 -16.89
CA MET A 123 3.15 -6.14 -17.66
C MET A 123 2.94 -5.40 -18.97
N GLU A 124 2.71 -6.16 -20.03
CA GLU A 124 2.15 -5.72 -21.30
C GLU A 124 0.71 -6.25 -21.43
N PRO A 125 -0.08 -5.77 -22.40
CA PRO A 125 -1.39 -6.36 -22.64
C PRO A 125 -1.32 -7.88 -22.77
N HIS A 126 -2.07 -8.57 -21.93
CA HIS A 126 -2.23 -10.03 -21.88
C HIS A 126 -1.00 -10.87 -21.46
N LYS A 127 0.11 -10.28 -21.03
CA LYS A 127 1.29 -11.06 -20.59
C LYS A 127 2.16 -10.31 -19.58
N ILE A 128 2.86 -11.08 -18.75
CA ILE A 128 4.01 -10.60 -18.00
C ILE A 128 5.21 -10.62 -18.94
N ARG A 129 5.87 -9.48 -19.13
CA ARG A 129 7.03 -9.36 -20.00
C ARG A 129 8.32 -9.80 -19.30
N THR A 130 8.50 -9.33 -18.08
CA THR A 130 9.70 -9.63 -17.29
C THR A 130 9.42 -9.53 -15.79
N GLU A 131 10.27 -10.22 -15.03
CA GLU A 131 10.35 -10.13 -13.57
C GLU A 131 11.69 -9.48 -13.21
N VAL A 132 11.66 -8.47 -12.34
CA VAL A 132 12.84 -7.78 -11.82
C VAL A 132 12.89 -7.98 -10.31
N ASN A 133 13.98 -8.54 -9.82
CA ASN A 133 14.26 -8.60 -8.38
C ASN A 133 14.83 -7.26 -7.92
N VAL A 134 14.12 -6.59 -7.02
CA VAL A 134 14.53 -5.28 -6.52
C VAL A 134 15.80 -5.40 -5.68
N GLY A 135 15.80 -6.26 -4.66
CA GLY A 135 16.97 -6.56 -3.84
C GLY A 135 17.56 -5.34 -3.13
N LEU A 136 16.74 -4.33 -2.85
CA LEU A 136 17.11 -3.17 -2.05
C LEU A 136 16.97 -3.50 -0.57
N PRO A 137 17.79 -2.90 0.33
CA PRO A 137 17.70 -3.17 1.75
C PRO A 137 16.37 -2.69 2.35
N ALA A 138 15.58 -3.59 2.92
CA ALA A 138 14.21 -3.34 3.38
C ALA A 138 14.09 -2.32 4.52
N ASP A 139 15.17 -2.13 5.32
CA ASP A 139 15.19 -1.24 6.48
C ASP A 139 15.88 0.09 6.23
N THR A 140 16.20 0.38 4.98
CA THR A 140 16.85 1.63 4.58
C THR A 140 15.80 2.74 4.44
N PRO A 141 16.01 3.91 5.09
CA PRO A 141 15.16 5.07 4.89
C PRO A 141 15.07 5.45 3.41
N ARG A 142 13.88 5.91 2.96
CA ARG A 142 13.65 6.26 1.56
C ARG A 142 14.71 7.20 0.99
N GLU A 143 15.12 8.21 1.76
CA GLU A 143 16.12 9.21 1.33
C GLU A 143 17.50 8.62 1.05
N GLU A 144 17.85 7.55 1.74
CA GLU A 144 19.10 6.82 1.52
C GLU A 144 18.94 5.81 0.37
N LEU A 145 17.78 5.13 0.34
CA LEU A 145 17.44 4.13 -0.65
C LEU A 145 17.53 4.67 -2.08
N ILE A 146 16.98 5.86 -2.33
CA ILE A 146 16.99 6.52 -3.65
C ILE A 146 18.40 6.98 -4.09
N ARG A 147 19.39 7.01 -3.18
CA ARG A 147 20.80 7.35 -3.48
C ARG A 147 21.66 6.13 -3.78
N LEU A 148 21.13 4.94 -3.65
CA LEU A 148 21.86 3.72 -3.94
C LEU A 148 22.05 3.55 -5.46
N ASN A 149 23.24 3.21 -5.90
CA ASN A 149 23.52 2.91 -7.31
C ASN A 149 22.59 1.83 -7.86
N ARG A 150 22.22 0.84 -7.02
CA ARG A 150 21.29 -0.21 -7.41
C ARG A 150 19.89 0.32 -7.71
N TYR A 151 19.40 1.30 -6.91
CA TYR A 151 18.12 1.95 -7.17
C TYR A 151 18.10 2.64 -8.53
N ASP A 152 19.14 3.41 -8.82
CA ASP A 152 19.27 4.15 -10.08
C ASP A 152 19.36 3.20 -11.29
N GLN A 153 20.12 2.12 -11.18
CA GLN A 153 20.18 1.07 -12.21
C GLN A 153 18.81 0.44 -12.49
N LEU A 154 18.07 0.05 -11.44
CA LEU A 154 16.74 -0.55 -11.58
C LEU A 154 15.74 0.44 -12.17
N ARG A 155 15.83 1.70 -11.77
CA ARG A 155 14.99 2.77 -12.29
C ARG A 155 15.19 2.96 -13.79
N HIS A 156 16.42 2.97 -14.26
CA HIS A 156 16.73 3.05 -15.69
C HIS A 156 16.24 1.81 -16.45
N GLU A 157 16.50 0.62 -15.93
CA GLU A 157 16.03 -0.64 -16.53
C GLU A 157 14.50 -0.63 -16.73
N LEU A 158 13.72 -0.22 -15.72
CA LEU A 158 12.28 -0.13 -15.83
C LEU A 158 11.81 0.98 -16.78
N LEU A 159 12.49 2.13 -16.81
CA LEU A 159 12.19 3.21 -17.76
C LEU A 159 12.40 2.78 -19.21
N ASP A 160 13.45 2.04 -19.49
CA ASP A 160 13.75 1.51 -20.82
C ASP A 160 12.64 0.56 -21.29
N LEU A 161 12.16 -0.32 -20.41
CA LEU A 161 11.01 -1.21 -20.69
C LEU A 161 9.75 -0.41 -21.06
N PHE A 162 9.44 0.68 -20.34
CA PHE A 162 8.31 1.55 -20.67
C PHE A 162 8.46 2.23 -22.04
N THR A 163 9.67 2.67 -22.36
CA THR A 163 9.95 3.35 -23.62
C THR A 163 9.83 2.40 -24.80
N GLU A 164 10.33 1.18 -24.69
CA GLU A 164 10.21 0.15 -25.71
C GLU A 164 8.76 -0.22 -26.04
N VAL A 165 7.89 -0.26 -25.02
CA VAL A 165 6.45 -0.55 -25.22
C VAL A 165 5.77 0.57 -26.00
N LYS A 166 6.03 1.83 -25.66
CA LYS A 166 5.46 2.98 -26.37
C LYS A 166 5.83 3.02 -27.85
N VAL A 167 7.05 2.64 -28.19
CA VAL A 167 7.52 2.60 -29.59
C VAL A 167 6.83 1.49 -30.39
N ARG A 168 6.44 0.38 -29.75
CA ARG A 168 5.77 -0.76 -30.43
C ARG A 168 4.26 -0.57 -30.60
N THR A 169 3.66 0.33 -29.84
CA THR A 169 2.21 0.59 -29.85
C THR A 169 1.82 1.87 -30.62
N ALA A 170 2.79 2.65 -31.09
CA ALA A 170 2.63 3.81 -31.96
C ALA A 170 2.85 3.43 -33.43
#